data_580e1db76270b9d566066f4e25ee9c12
#
_entry.id   580e1db76270b9d566066f4e25ee9c12
#
_cell.length_a   1.000
_cell.length_b   1.000
_cell.length_c   1.000
_cell.angle_alpha   90.00
_cell.angle_beta   90.00
_cell.angle_gamma   90.00
#
_symmetry.space_group_name_H-M   'P 1'
#
loop_
_entity.id
_entity.type
_entity.pdbx_description
1 polymer ?
#
loop_
_entity_poly.entity_id
_entity_poly.type
_entity_poly.pdbx_seq_one_letter_code
_entity_poly.pdbx_strand_id
1 'polypeptide(L)'
;MSHRKVSVLALALAGAVSFTTVGVPATFAVDAGTTTSVSVVSPAAQPNPSGDFEIDKNGVLTAYTGSSTEVTIPDGVTEISTEAFGNAQLTKLWISASVRVIGDDAFVSQDLKEITFQDDKAHPSQLATIGDRAFQSTSLATITLPGSVVTIGDNAFAGMSRLTSVRLGAKVAAGQLVAAFPGAKALASIEVDANNRNYASVDGVLYTKDHSHLIAYPQAKNKGGLLRGP
;
A
#
# COMPACT_ATOMS: atom_id res chain seq x y z
N MET A 1 0.78 -44.48 -41.70
CA MET A 1 1.62 -43.39 -41.16
C MET A 1 1.24 -43.18 -39.71
N SER A 2 2.14 -43.58 -38.83
CA SER A 2 1.87 -43.83 -37.41
C SER A 2 2.15 -42.57 -36.57
N HIS A 3 1.15 -42.08 -35.88
CA HIS A 3 1.35 -41.04 -34.88
C HIS A 3 1.75 -41.65 -33.52
N ARG A 4 3.01 -41.49 -33.12
CA ARG A 4 3.44 -41.84 -31.80
C ARG A 4 3.05 -40.75 -30.82
N LYS A 5 2.18 -41.11 -29.87
CA LYS A 5 1.92 -40.34 -28.67
C LYS A 5 3.09 -40.52 -27.67
N VAL A 6 3.72 -39.45 -27.31
CA VAL A 6 4.71 -39.45 -26.21
C VAL A 6 3.98 -39.10 -24.90
N SER A 7 3.83 -40.09 -24.03
CA SER A 7 3.36 -39.88 -22.66
C SER A 7 4.53 -39.42 -21.81
N VAL A 8 4.43 -38.27 -21.23
CA VAL A 8 5.39 -37.82 -20.19
C VAL A 8 4.83 -38.26 -18.83
N LEU A 9 5.51 -39.19 -18.22
CA LEU A 9 5.24 -39.67 -16.86
C LEU A 9 5.87 -38.68 -15.88
N ALA A 10 5.08 -37.98 -15.12
CA ALA A 10 5.56 -37.11 -14.04
C ALA A 10 5.91 -37.95 -12.81
N LEU A 11 7.19 -38.06 -12.51
CA LEU A 11 7.68 -38.66 -11.27
C LEU A 11 7.85 -37.57 -10.24
N ALA A 12 7.02 -37.58 -9.20
CA ALA A 12 7.16 -36.70 -8.04
C ALA A 12 8.32 -37.18 -7.18
N LEU A 13 9.37 -36.39 -7.11
CA LEU A 13 10.45 -36.58 -6.12
C LEU A 13 10.46 -35.37 -5.18
N ALA A 14 10.11 -35.60 -3.93
CA ALA A 14 10.27 -34.63 -2.85
C ALA A 14 11.76 -34.46 -2.57
N GLY A 15 12.30 -33.30 -2.86
CA GLY A 15 13.65 -32.92 -2.52
C GLY A 15 13.71 -31.41 -2.29
N ALA A 16 14.00 -31.01 -1.05
CA ALA A 16 14.25 -29.63 -0.70
C ALA A 16 15.48 -29.11 -1.46
N VAL A 17 15.30 -28.20 -2.38
CA VAL A 17 16.39 -27.51 -3.06
C VAL A 17 16.36 -26.06 -2.63
N SER A 18 17.33 -25.68 -1.79
CA SER A 18 17.62 -24.29 -1.47
C SER A 18 18.22 -23.62 -2.69
N PHE A 19 17.49 -22.68 -3.30
CA PHE A 19 18.05 -21.81 -4.33
C PHE A 19 18.42 -20.47 -3.71
N THR A 20 19.72 -20.24 -3.56
CA THR A 20 20.26 -18.88 -3.42
C THR A 20 20.30 -18.28 -4.82
N THR A 21 19.35 -17.41 -5.16
CA THR A 21 19.40 -16.67 -6.41
C THR A 21 20.14 -15.36 -6.22
N VAL A 22 21.40 -15.36 -6.61
CA VAL A 22 22.13 -14.16 -6.98
C VAL A 22 21.53 -13.68 -8.29
N GLY A 23 21.03 -12.43 -8.33
CA GLY A 23 20.39 -11.86 -9.50
C GLY A 23 21.33 -11.77 -10.70
N VAL A 24 20.97 -12.45 -11.78
CA VAL A 24 21.57 -12.28 -13.11
C VAL A 24 20.45 -11.81 -14.03
N PRO A 25 20.58 -10.70 -14.75
CA PRO A 25 19.58 -10.33 -15.74
C PRO A 25 19.61 -11.34 -16.90
N ALA A 26 18.52 -12.05 -17.10
CA ALA A 26 18.36 -12.91 -18.26
C ALA A 26 18.08 -12.04 -19.49
N THR A 27 19.02 -11.97 -20.40
CA THR A 27 18.81 -11.43 -21.73
C THR A 27 18.19 -12.52 -22.59
N PHE A 28 16.93 -12.32 -23.01
CA PHE A 28 16.27 -13.19 -23.99
C PHE A 28 16.38 -12.53 -25.36
N ALA A 29 16.92 -13.31 -26.33
CA ALA A 29 16.84 -12.94 -27.75
C ALA A 29 15.40 -13.12 -28.21
N VAL A 30 14.78 -12.08 -28.76
CA VAL A 30 13.43 -12.13 -29.34
C VAL A 30 13.57 -12.42 -30.82
N ASP A 31 13.00 -13.52 -31.28
CA ASP A 31 12.81 -13.78 -32.68
C ASP A 31 11.60 -12.99 -33.21
N ALA A 32 11.79 -12.35 -34.37
CA ALA A 32 10.81 -11.41 -34.90
C ALA A 32 9.60 -12.14 -35.49
N GLY A 33 8.51 -12.17 -34.73
CA GLY A 33 7.25 -12.65 -35.31
C GLY A 33 6.06 -12.94 -34.42
N THR A 34 6.20 -12.87 -33.10
CA THR A 34 5.08 -13.13 -32.19
C THR A 34 5.02 -12.08 -31.08
N THR A 35 3.98 -11.25 -31.09
CA THR A 35 3.69 -10.32 -29.99
C THR A 35 3.22 -11.12 -28.78
N THR A 36 4.15 -11.67 -28.00
CA THR A 36 3.85 -12.21 -26.70
C THR A 36 3.88 -11.05 -25.71
N SER A 37 2.72 -10.65 -25.24
CA SER A 37 2.63 -9.72 -24.11
C SER A 37 3.27 -10.39 -22.90
N VAL A 38 4.50 -10.02 -22.58
CA VAL A 38 5.14 -10.39 -21.32
C VAL A 38 4.44 -9.60 -20.23
N SER A 39 3.49 -10.23 -19.55
CA SER A 39 3.02 -9.74 -18.26
C SER A 39 4.24 -9.76 -17.34
N VAL A 40 4.75 -8.58 -16.99
CA VAL A 40 5.72 -8.44 -15.90
C VAL A 40 4.94 -8.82 -14.64
N VAL A 41 5.02 -10.09 -14.27
CA VAL A 41 4.57 -10.52 -12.94
C VAL A 41 5.49 -9.82 -11.97
N SER A 42 4.97 -8.84 -11.26
CA SER A 42 5.65 -8.29 -10.08
C SER A 42 6.12 -9.49 -9.24
N PRO A 43 7.38 -9.54 -8.79
CA PRO A 43 7.81 -10.66 -7.96
C PRO A 43 6.80 -10.77 -6.82
N ALA A 44 6.11 -11.91 -6.74
CA ALA A 44 5.24 -12.19 -5.61
C ALA A 44 6.11 -12.04 -4.36
N ALA A 45 5.75 -11.09 -3.50
CA ALA A 45 6.44 -10.93 -2.24
C ALA A 45 6.46 -12.31 -1.54
N GLN A 46 7.64 -12.78 -1.17
CA GLN A 46 7.74 -14.06 -0.46
C GLN A 46 7.06 -13.87 0.89
N PRO A 47 6.06 -14.70 1.24
CA PRO A 47 5.41 -14.57 2.53
C PRO A 47 6.46 -14.75 3.64
N ASN A 48 6.41 -13.92 4.66
CA ASN A 48 7.21 -14.11 5.87
C ASN A 48 6.90 -15.49 6.49
N PRO A 49 7.86 -16.10 7.20
CA PRO A 49 7.57 -17.30 7.98
C PRO A 49 6.35 -17.10 8.87
N SER A 50 5.45 -18.05 8.88
CA SER A 50 4.18 -17.95 9.63
C SER A 50 4.39 -17.76 11.15
N GLY A 51 5.58 -18.08 11.68
CA GLY A 51 5.93 -17.87 13.08
C GLY A 51 6.29 -16.44 13.47
N ASP A 52 6.42 -15.53 12.51
CA ASP A 52 6.74 -14.12 12.79
C ASP A 52 5.53 -13.27 13.17
N PHE A 53 4.32 -13.84 13.08
CA PHE A 53 3.06 -13.13 13.34
C PHE A 53 2.28 -13.80 14.45
N GLU A 54 1.83 -13.00 15.40
CA GLU A 54 0.80 -13.41 16.36
C GLU A 54 -0.57 -13.02 15.79
N ILE A 55 -1.35 -14.02 15.37
CA ILE A 55 -2.68 -13.81 14.78
C ILE A 55 -3.68 -14.58 15.63
N ASP A 56 -4.71 -13.90 16.10
CA ASP A 56 -5.76 -14.52 16.90
C ASP A 56 -6.74 -15.34 16.03
N LYS A 57 -7.66 -16.06 16.69
CA LYS A 57 -8.67 -16.92 16.02
C LYS A 57 -9.65 -16.14 15.13
N ASN A 58 -9.73 -14.82 15.26
CA ASN A 58 -10.61 -13.96 14.48
C ASN A 58 -9.89 -13.33 13.27
N GLY A 59 -8.60 -13.64 13.07
CA GLY A 59 -7.77 -13.07 12.02
C GLY A 59 -7.21 -11.69 12.37
N VAL A 60 -7.15 -11.34 13.66
CA VAL A 60 -6.53 -10.10 14.12
C VAL A 60 -5.04 -10.34 14.33
N LEU A 61 -4.20 -9.59 13.61
CA LEU A 61 -2.75 -9.56 13.81
C LEU A 61 -2.45 -8.69 15.03
N THR A 62 -2.04 -9.31 16.12
CA THR A 62 -1.84 -8.65 17.41
C THR A 62 -0.38 -8.23 17.62
N ALA A 63 0.58 -8.94 17.04
CA ALA A 63 1.99 -8.56 17.08
C ALA A 63 2.77 -9.13 15.90
N TYR A 64 3.80 -8.38 15.48
CA TYR A 64 4.86 -8.87 14.62
C TYR A 64 6.13 -9.06 15.47
N THR A 65 6.63 -10.29 15.53
CA THR A 65 7.80 -10.69 16.34
C THR A 65 9.03 -11.00 15.50
N GLY A 66 8.89 -10.93 14.16
CA GLY A 66 9.97 -11.18 13.22
C GLY A 66 11.02 -10.07 13.20
N SER A 67 12.13 -10.34 12.54
CA SER A 67 13.24 -9.39 12.36
C SER A 67 13.39 -8.85 10.94
N SER A 68 12.51 -9.29 10.01
CA SER A 68 12.54 -8.81 8.62
C SER A 68 12.11 -7.35 8.54
N THR A 69 12.81 -6.58 7.72
CA THR A 69 12.45 -5.19 7.41
C THR A 69 11.47 -5.08 6.24
N GLU A 70 11.29 -6.17 5.49
CA GLU A 70 10.33 -6.29 4.38
C GLU A 70 9.29 -7.33 4.77
N VAL A 71 8.05 -6.93 4.91
CA VAL A 71 6.97 -7.74 5.48
C VAL A 71 5.78 -7.80 4.54
N THR A 72 5.24 -9.01 4.38
CA THR A 72 3.96 -9.26 3.71
C THR A 72 2.94 -9.71 4.74
N ILE A 73 1.86 -8.96 4.89
CA ILE A 73 0.74 -9.37 5.75
C ILE A 73 0.07 -10.60 5.12
N PRO A 74 -0.06 -11.72 5.85
CA PRO A 74 -0.66 -12.94 5.31
C PRO A 74 -2.12 -12.77 4.91
N ASP A 75 -2.54 -13.56 3.92
CA ASP A 75 -3.96 -13.70 3.59
C ASP A 75 -4.73 -14.26 4.78
N GLY A 76 -5.97 -13.78 4.97
CA GLY A 76 -6.80 -14.15 6.12
C GLY A 76 -6.66 -13.21 7.32
N VAL A 77 -5.62 -12.36 7.38
CA VAL A 77 -5.59 -11.26 8.34
C VAL A 77 -6.66 -10.25 7.95
N THR A 78 -7.56 -9.96 8.90
CA THR A 78 -8.68 -9.01 8.70
C THR A 78 -8.45 -7.68 9.38
N GLU A 79 -7.61 -7.66 10.40
CA GLU A 79 -7.28 -6.47 11.19
C GLU A 79 -5.82 -6.50 11.61
N ILE A 80 -5.15 -5.36 11.53
CA ILE A 80 -3.85 -5.10 12.14
C ILE A 80 -4.12 -4.30 13.40
N SER A 81 -3.83 -4.87 14.56
CA SER A 81 -4.12 -4.28 15.86
C SER A 81 -3.31 -3.01 16.12
N THR A 82 -3.72 -2.24 17.11
CA THR A 82 -2.99 -1.10 17.64
C THR A 82 -1.57 -1.53 18.01
N GLU A 83 -0.58 -0.74 17.60
CA GLU A 83 0.85 -0.97 17.90
C GLU A 83 1.40 -2.35 17.47
N ALA A 84 0.70 -3.10 16.61
CA ALA A 84 1.11 -4.46 16.22
C ALA A 84 2.55 -4.56 15.68
N PHE A 85 3.08 -3.47 15.15
CA PHE A 85 4.47 -3.35 14.65
C PHE A 85 5.34 -2.40 15.48
N GLY A 86 4.97 -2.10 16.72
CA GLY A 86 5.66 -1.11 17.55
C GLY A 86 7.15 -1.36 17.77
N ASN A 87 7.59 -2.62 17.75
CA ASN A 87 9.00 -3.00 17.89
C ASN A 87 9.68 -3.36 16.56
N ALA A 88 8.97 -3.28 15.43
CA ALA A 88 9.52 -3.61 14.12
C ALA A 88 10.35 -2.45 13.55
N GLN A 89 11.17 -2.74 12.56
CA GLN A 89 11.92 -1.74 11.77
C GLN A 89 11.61 -1.95 10.29
N LEU A 90 10.37 -1.65 9.90
CA LEU A 90 9.91 -1.90 8.55
C LEU A 90 10.46 -0.87 7.56
N THR A 91 10.90 -1.36 6.40
CA THR A 91 11.25 -0.52 5.25
C THR A 91 10.28 -0.71 4.09
N LYS A 92 9.70 -1.93 3.97
CA LYS A 92 8.67 -2.25 2.97
C LYS A 92 7.55 -3.08 3.58
N LEU A 93 6.33 -2.82 3.14
CA LEU A 93 5.13 -3.48 3.62
C LEU A 93 4.18 -3.79 2.48
N TRP A 94 3.70 -5.04 2.43
CA TRP A 94 2.61 -5.48 1.56
C TRP A 94 1.41 -5.83 2.41
N ILE A 95 0.29 -5.17 2.14
CA ILE A 95 -1.00 -5.38 2.83
C ILE A 95 -1.86 -6.28 1.95
N SER A 96 -2.23 -7.46 2.44
CA SER A 96 -3.14 -8.38 1.73
C SER A 96 -4.54 -7.79 1.58
N ALA A 97 -5.27 -8.23 0.54
CA ALA A 97 -6.61 -7.73 0.24
C ALA A 97 -7.65 -8.03 1.33
N SER A 98 -7.38 -9.02 2.19
CA SER A 98 -8.26 -9.41 3.30
C SER A 98 -8.30 -8.41 4.45
N VAL A 99 -7.28 -7.55 4.58
CA VAL A 99 -7.20 -6.56 5.66
C VAL A 99 -8.29 -5.51 5.49
N ARG A 100 -9.08 -5.31 6.55
CA ARG A 100 -10.19 -4.34 6.62
C ARG A 100 -9.89 -3.15 7.50
N VAL A 101 -9.09 -3.36 8.53
CA VAL A 101 -8.76 -2.35 9.53
C VAL A 101 -7.24 -2.33 9.76
N ILE A 102 -6.67 -1.14 9.71
CA ILE A 102 -5.35 -0.84 10.26
C ILE A 102 -5.60 -0.03 11.52
N GLY A 103 -5.20 -0.57 12.67
CA GLY A 103 -5.44 0.02 13.98
C GLY A 103 -4.63 1.30 14.23
N ASP A 104 -4.92 1.92 15.35
CA ASP A 104 -4.22 3.12 15.80
C ASP A 104 -2.74 2.81 16.02
N ASP A 105 -1.87 3.77 15.71
CA ASP A 105 -0.42 3.66 15.92
C ASP A 105 0.25 2.42 15.28
N ALA A 106 -0.44 1.68 14.39
CA ALA A 106 0.02 0.38 13.89
C ALA A 106 1.44 0.41 13.29
N PHE A 107 1.79 1.50 12.59
CA PHE A 107 3.08 1.68 11.92
C PHE A 107 3.77 3.00 12.31
N VAL A 108 3.50 3.52 13.49
CA VAL A 108 4.06 4.79 13.94
C VAL A 108 5.60 4.75 13.97
N SER A 109 6.23 5.83 13.49
CA SER A 109 7.69 6.02 13.52
C SER A 109 8.54 4.94 12.83
N GLN A 110 7.96 4.18 11.89
CA GLN A 110 8.70 3.22 11.08
C GLN A 110 9.52 3.93 9.99
N ASP A 111 10.71 3.40 9.64
CA ASP A 111 11.47 3.84 8.45
C ASP A 111 10.84 3.28 7.15
N LEU A 112 9.52 3.16 7.14
CA LEU A 112 8.75 2.60 6.04
C LEU A 112 8.85 3.51 4.82
N LYS A 113 9.46 3.01 3.75
CA LYS A 113 9.73 3.73 2.50
C LYS A 113 8.78 3.34 1.38
N GLU A 114 8.24 2.14 1.48
CA GLU A 114 7.37 1.57 0.45
C GLU A 114 6.22 0.82 1.11
N ILE A 115 5.01 1.07 0.62
CA ILE A 115 3.81 0.32 0.98
C ILE A 115 3.05 -0.06 -0.28
N THR A 116 2.59 -1.29 -0.34
CA THR A 116 1.73 -1.81 -1.40
C THR A 116 0.46 -2.40 -0.79
N PHE A 117 -0.68 -1.95 -1.24
CA PHE A 117 -1.97 -2.57 -0.94
C PHE A 117 -2.32 -3.50 -2.08
N GLN A 118 -2.62 -4.76 -1.79
CA GLN A 118 -3.17 -5.67 -2.79
C GLN A 118 -4.58 -5.18 -3.15
N ASP A 119 -4.75 -4.74 -4.39
CA ASP A 119 -6.01 -4.18 -4.92
C ASP A 119 -6.07 -4.41 -6.42
N ASP A 120 -6.20 -5.68 -6.81
CA ASP A 120 -6.35 -6.09 -8.20
C ASP A 120 -7.76 -6.64 -8.47
N LYS A 121 -8.08 -6.95 -9.73
CA LYS A 121 -9.42 -7.45 -10.10
C LYS A 121 -9.79 -8.79 -9.48
N ALA A 122 -8.79 -9.65 -9.19
CA ALA A 122 -9.00 -10.95 -8.58
C ALA A 122 -9.12 -10.84 -7.06
N HIS A 123 -8.40 -9.89 -6.47
CA HIS A 123 -8.30 -9.65 -5.03
C HIS A 123 -8.49 -8.16 -4.74
N PRO A 124 -9.72 -7.63 -4.84
CA PRO A 124 -9.99 -6.23 -4.54
C PRO A 124 -9.77 -5.98 -3.04
N SER A 125 -9.09 -4.92 -2.71
CA SER A 125 -8.82 -4.54 -1.33
C SER A 125 -10.13 -4.36 -0.54
N GLN A 126 -10.15 -4.89 0.68
CA GLN A 126 -11.24 -4.72 1.64
C GLN A 126 -10.94 -3.65 2.69
N LEU A 127 -9.78 -2.96 2.61
CA LEU A 127 -9.38 -1.97 3.60
C LEU A 127 -10.39 -0.84 3.66
N ALA A 128 -11.07 -0.73 4.81
CA ALA A 128 -12.10 0.27 5.06
C ALA A 128 -11.65 1.35 6.03
N THR A 129 -10.82 1.01 7.02
CA THR A 129 -10.45 1.91 8.11
C THR A 129 -8.94 1.97 8.28
N ILE A 130 -8.42 3.18 8.38
CA ILE A 130 -7.07 3.50 8.82
C ILE A 130 -7.22 4.29 10.12
N GLY A 131 -6.65 3.79 11.22
CA GLY A 131 -6.78 4.35 12.55
C GLY A 131 -5.99 5.64 12.77
N ASP A 132 -6.13 6.18 13.99
CA ASP A 132 -5.41 7.37 14.40
C ASP A 132 -3.91 7.12 14.39
N ARG A 133 -3.13 8.07 13.89
CA ARG A 133 -1.67 8.01 13.83
C ARG A 133 -1.07 6.76 13.15
N ALA A 134 -1.88 5.98 12.43
CA ALA A 134 -1.47 4.67 11.88
C ALA A 134 -0.15 4.70 11.09
N PHE A 135 0.13 5.77 10.36
CA PHE A 135 1.38 5.97 9.59
C PHE A 135 2.16 7.20 10.04
N GLN A 136 1.91 7.69 11.24
CA GLN A 136 2.59 8.88 11.75
C GLN A 136 4.12 8.71 11.71
N SER A 137 4.81 9.73 11.19
CA SER A 137 6.28 9.81 11.14
C SER A 137 6.95 8.69 10.33
N THR A 138 6.24 8.05 9.40
CA THR A 138 6.86 7.12 8.45
C THR A 138 7.65 7.85 7.37
N SER A 139 8.53 7.12 6.65
CA SER A 139 9.41 7.66 5.60
C SER A 139 8.85 7.54 4.18
N LEU A 140 7.56 7.23 4.02
CA LEU A 140 6.91 7.12 2.71
C LEU A 140 7.01 8.42 1.91
N ALA A 141 7.43 8.31 0.65
CA ALA A 141 7.45 9.44 -0.27
C ALA A 141 6.10 9.66 -0.97
N THR A 142 5.37 8.59 -1.20
CA THR A 142 4.03 8.62 -1.80
C THR A 142 3.15 7.56 -1.14
N ILE A 143 1.84 7.79 -1.15
CA ILE A 143 0.86 6.78 -0.74
C ILE A 143 -0.37 6.85 -1.64
N THR A 144 -0.79 5.68 -2.14
CA THR A 144 -2.04 5.52 -2.88
C THR A 144 -2.96 4.62 -2.08
N LEU A 145 -4.06 5.17 -1.59
CA LEU A 145 -5.03 4.41 -0.81
C LEU A 145 -6.00 3.66 -1.72
N PRO A 146 -6.35 2.40 -1.38
CA PRO A 146 -7.36 1.64 -2.10
C PRO A 146 -8.70 2.37 -2.19
N GLY A 147 -9.45 2.08 -3.25
CA GLY A 147 -10.79 2.66 -3.45
C GLY A 147 -11.80 2.27 -2.38
N SER A 148 -11.52 1.23 -1.61
CA SER A 148 -12.35 0.71 -0.51
C SER A 148 -12.29 1.55 0.77
N VAL A 149 -11.21 2.34 1.00
CA VAL A 149 -11.01 3.11 2.23
C VAL A 149 -12.12 4.14 2.43
N VAL A 150 -12.73 4.11 3.60
CA VAL A 150 -13.84 4.99 4.03
C VAL A 150 -13.39 5.93 5.13
N THR A 151 -12.74 5.40 6.17
CA THR A 151 -12.35 6.13 7.37
C THR A 151 -10.85 6.31 7.45
N ILE A 152 -10.41 7.53 7.75
CA ILE A 152 -9.02 7.87 8.00
C ILE A 152 -8.99 8.64 9.33
N GLY A 153 -8.30 8.10 10.31
CA GLY A 153 -8.21 8.66 11.65
C GLY A 153 -7.39 9.95 11.73
N ASP A 154 -7.48 10.59 12.86
CA ASP A 154 -6.75 11.82 13.14
C ASP A 154 -5.23 11.58 13.13
N ASN A 155 -4.51 12.52 12.53
CA ASN A 155 -3.06 12.42 12.42
C ASN A 155 -2.51 11.16 11.71
N ALA A 156 -3.34 10.43 10.98
CA ALA A 156 -2.96 9.18 10.33
C ALA A 156 -1.67 9.29 9.49
N PHE A 157 -1.43 10.44 8.89
CA PHE A 157 -0.25 10.76 8.07
C PHE A 157 0.55 11.95 8.63
N ALA A 158 0.46 12.20 9.94
CA ALA A 158 1.16 13.31 10.59
C ALA A 158 2.67 13.11 10.59
N GLY A 159 3.43 14.19 10.48
CA GLY A 159 4.89 14.16 10.62
C GLY A 159 5.63 13.42 9.48
N MET A 160 4.96 13.01 8.43
CA MET A 160 5.56 12.34 7.27
C MET A 160 6.36 13.35 6.43
N SER A 161 7.57 13.64 6.89
CA SER A 161 8.40 14.73 6.32
C SER A 161 8.85 14.51 4.87
N ARG A 162 8.80 13.28 4.38
CA ARG A 162 9.17 12.89 3.00
C ARG A 162 7.98 12.74 2.07
N LEU A 163 6.76 12.74 2.58
CA LEU A 163 5.55 12.54 1.79
C LEU A 163 5.34 13.70 0.82
N THR A 164 5.41 13.43 -0.48
CA THR A 164 5.24 14.42 -1.55
C THR A 164 3.86 14.38 -2.20
N SER A 165 3.24 13.19 -2.24
CA SER A 165 1.95 12.99 -2.88
C SER A 165 1.11 11.95 -2.16
N VAL A 166 -0.19 12.24 -2.08
CA VAL A 166 -1.22 11.32 -1.58
C VAL A 166 -2.30 11.16 -2.64
N ARG A 167 -2.74 9.92 -2.89
CA ARG A 167 -3.91 9.62 -3.71
C ARG A 167 -5.00 8.97 -2.86
N LEU A 168 -6.16 9.61 -2.80
CA LEU A 168 -7.33 9.16 -2.04
C LEU A 168 -8.30 8.42 -2.93
N GLY A 169 -8.86 7.32 -2.43
CA GLY A 169 -9.84 6.50 -3.13
C GLY A 169 -11.25 7.11 -3.20
N ALA A 170 -12.12 6.41 -3.90
CA ALA A 170 -13.49 6.87 -4.20
C ALA A 170 -14.42 6.94 -2.98
N LYS A 171 -14.13 6.18 -1.91
CA LYS A 171 -15.07 6.01 -0.79
C LYS A 171 -14.74 6.83 0.46
N VAL A 172 -13.62 7.57 0.49
CA VAL A 172 -13.24 8.36 1.68
C VAL A 172 -14.39 9.29 2.06
N ALA A 173 -14.84 9.14 3.33
CA ALA A 173 -16.02 9.82 3.84
C ALA A 173 -15.76 11.29 4.19
N ALA A 174 -16.82 12.09 4.25
CA ALA A 174 -16.72 13.50 4.64
C ALA A 174 -16.21 13.65 6.09
N GLY A 175 -15.42 14.71 6.33
CA GLY A 175 -14.90 15.03 7.67
C GLY A 175 -13.61 14.31 8.07
N GLN A 176 -13.15 13.31 7.31
CA GLN A 176 -12.04 12.44 7.68
C GLN A 176 -10.64 13.05 7.49
N LEU A 177 -10.50 14.15 6.75
CA LEU A 177 -9.18 14.62 6.28
C LEU A 177 -8.73 15.95 6.89
N VAL A 178 -9.53 16.54 7.77
CA VAL A 178 -9.23 17.88 8.34
C VAL A 178 -7.92 17.88 9.14
N ALA A 179 -7.61 16.78 9.81
CA ALA A 179 -6.41 16.64 10.64
C ALA A 179 -5.49 15.48 10.19
N ALA A 180 -5.61 15.02 8.95
CA ALA A 180 -4.87 13.82 8.51
C ALA A 180 -3.38 14.07 8.23
N PHE A 181 -2.95 15.29 7.85
CA PHE A 181 -1.62 15.58 7.31
C PHE A 181 -0.80 16.65 8.08
N PRO A 182 -0.93 16.87 9.37
CA PRO A 182 -0.16 17.90 10.05
C PRO A 182 1.33 17.56 9.98
N GLY A 183 2.16 18.56 9.67
CA GLY A 183 3.62 18.37 9.58
C GLY A 183 4.14 17.63 8.37
N ALA A 184 3.32 17.31 7.37
CA ALA A 184 3.75 16.75 6.08
C ALA A 184 4.39 17.85 5.20
N LYS A 185 5.61 18.28 5.58
CA LYS A 185 6.26 19.48 5.04
C LYS A 185 6.63 19.38 3.55
N ALA A 186 6.85 18.17 3.03
CA ALA A 186 7.18 17.91 1.64
C ALA A 186 5.92 17.70 0.75
N LEU A 187 4.73 17.65 1.35
CA LEU A 187 3.49 17.38 0.61
C LEU A 187 3.21 18.48 -0.40
N ALA A 188 3.20 18.11 -1.69
CA ALA A 188 2.99 19.00 -2.83
C ALA A 188 1.64 18.77 -3.52
N SER A 189 1.08 17.56 -3.42
CA SER A 189 -0.18 17.20 -4.08
C SER A 189 -1.01 16.22 -3.25
N ILE A 190 -2.32 16.47 -3.20
CA ILE A 190 -3.34 15.53 -2.74
C ILE A 190 -4.30 15.31 -3.91
N GLU A 191 -4.30 14.10 -4.45
CA GLU A 191 -5.19 13.70 -5.53
C GLU A 191 -6.38 12.93 -4.99
N VAL A 192 -7.52 13.06 -5.65
CA VAL A 192 -8.76 12.40 -5.26
C VAL A 192 -9.34 11.68 -6.47
N ASP A 193 -9.79 10.44 -6.29
CA ASP A 193 -10.51 9.70 -7.32
C ASP A 193 -11.76 10.49 -7.78
N ALA A 194 -11.98 10.55 -9.09
CA ALA A 194 -13.06 11.33 -9.67
C ALA A 194 -14.47 10.91 -9.19
N ASN A 195 -14.61 9.63 -8.79
CA ASN A 195 -15.85 9.07 -8.27
C ASN A 195 -16.07 9.36 -6.77
N ASN A 196 -15.10 10.01 -6.08
CA ASN A 196 -15.32 10.40 -4.69
C ASN A 196 -16.46 11.43 -4.62
N ARG A 197 -17.41 11.20 -3.70
CA ARG A 197 -18.62 12.01 -3.56
C ARG A 197 -18.46 13.18 -2.59
N ASN A 198 -17.41 13.17 -1.79
CA ASN A 198 -17.22 14.12 -0.68
C ASN A 198 -16.11 15.14 -0.96
N TYR A 199 -15.12 14.73 -1.75
CA TYR A 199 -13.92 15.53 -1.99
C TYR A 199 -13.59 15.66 -3.48
N ALA A 200 -12.87 16.72 -3.80
CA ALA A 200 -12.27 16.97 -5.10
C ALA A 200 -10.85 17.50 -4.93
N SER A 201 -10.01 17.26 -5.92
CA SER A 201 -8.69 17.86 -6.02
C SER A 201 -8.67 18.85 -7.18
N VAL A 202 -8.19 20.07 -6.93
CA VAL A 202 -7.90 21.06 -7.97
C VAL A 202 -6.43 21.42 -7.86
N ASP A 203 -5.66 21.10 -8.89
CA ASP A 203 -4.19 21.30 -8.89
C ASP A 203 -3.50 20.72 -7.66
N GLY A 204 -3.94 19.57 -7.16
CA GLY A 204 -3.37 18.93 -5.98
C GLY A 204 -3.77 19.56 -4.64
N VAL A 205 -4.66 20.51 -4.62
CA VAL A 205 -5.27 21.08 -3.41
C VAL A 205 -6.60 20.42 -3.13
N LEU A 206 -6.83 20.03 -1.88
CA LEU A 206 -8.02 19.29 -1.46
C LEU A 206 -9.16 20.21 -1.06
N TYR A 207 -10.32 19.99 -1.66
CA TYR A 207 -11.56 20.70 -1.39
C TYR A 207 -12.70 19.72 -1.10
N THR A 208 -13.80 20.25 -0.56
CA THR A 208 -15.11 19.57 -0.64
C THR A 208 -15.50 19.36 -2.11
N LYS A 209 -16.37 18.38 -2.37
CA LYS A 209 -16.76 18.01 -3.76
C LYS A 209 -17.36 19.16 -4.54
N ASP A 210 -18.09 20.04 -3.88
CA ASP A 210 -18.70 21.24 -4.44
C ASP A 210 -17.75 22.45 -4.52
N HIS A 211 -16.48 22.27 -4.13
CA HIS A 211 -15.42 23.28 -4.04
C HIS A 211 -15.73 24.44 -3.09
N SER A 212 -16.73 24.32 -2.24
CA SER A 212 -17.13 25.41 -1.33
C SER A 212 -16.17 25.61 -0.15
N HIS A 213 -15.44 24.55 0.24
CA HIS A 213 -14.50 24.62 1.36
C HIS A 213 -13.14 24.02 0.99
N LEU A 214 -12.10 24.74 1.35
CA LEU A 214 -10.72 24.24 1.35
C LEU A 214 -10.55 23.29 2.53
N ILE A 215 -10.16 22.05 2.26
CA ILE A 215 -9.92 21.02 3.30
C ILE A 215 -8.45 20.95 3.66
N ALA A 216 -7.55 20.86 2.66
CA ALA A 216 -6.12 20.84 2.91
C ALA A 216 -5.35 21.50 1.77
N TYR A 217 -4.41 22.37 2.14
CA TYR A 217 -3.44 22.97 1.23
C TYR A 217 -2.07 22.34 1.46
N PRO A 218 -1.50 21.61 0.49
CA PRO A 218 -0.21 20.95 0.65
C PRO A 218 0.91 21.95 0.98
N GLN A 219 1.71 21.65 2.02
CA GLN A 219 2.69 22.60 2.57
C GLN A 219 3.84 22.94 1.59
N ALA A 220 4.20 22.00 0.69
CA ALA A 220 5.23 22.22 -0.31
C ALA A 220 4.69 22.77 -1.64
N LYS A 221 3.36 22.92 -1.77
CA LYS A 221 2.78 23.45 -2.99
C LYS A 221 3.21 24.91 -3.15
N ASN A 222 4.08 25.13 -4.11
CA ASN A 222 4.63 26.41 -4.59
C ASN A 222 4.42 27.64 -3.69
N LYS A 223 5.39 27.91 -2.85
CA LYS A 223 5.53 29.23 -2.19
C LYS A 223 5.86 30.37 -3.18
N GLY A 224 5.92 30.10 -4.51
CA GLY A 224 6.32 31.04 -5.55
C GLY A 224 5.21 31.44 -6.54
N GLY A 225 4.01 30.91 -6.44
CA GLY A 225 2.85 31.31 -7.25
C GLY A 225 1.96 32.24 -6.46
N LEU A 226 2.21 33.52 -6.50
CA LEU A 226 1.23 34.53 -6.08
C LEU A 226 -0.07 34.20 -6.78
N LEU A 227 -1.16 34.01 -6.01
CA LEU A 227 -2.51 33.89 -6.52
C LEU A 227 -2.76 35.05 -7.48
N ARG A 228 -2.66 34.80 -8.79
CA ARG A 228 -3.26 35.70 -9.77
C ARG A 228 -4.75 35.42 -9.68
N GLY A 229 -5.42 36.22 -8.88
CA GLY A 229 -6.86 36.31 -8.93
C GLY A 229 -7.31 36.73 -10.33
N PRO A 230 -8.56 36.41 -10.69
CA PRO A 230 -9.16 36.76 -11.94
C PRO A 230 -9.19 38.27 -12.18
#